data_3db316a621822a3643c003950bab35d8
#
_entry.id   3db316a621822a3643c003950bab35d8
#
_cell.length_a   1.000
_cell.length_b   1.000
_cell.length_c   1.000
_cell.angle_alpha   90.00
_cell.angle_beta   90.00
_cell.angle_gamma   90.00
#
_symmetry.space_group_name_H-M   'P 1'
#
loop_
_entity.id
_entity.type
_entity.pdbx_description
1 polymer ?
#
loop_
_entity_poly.entity_id
_entity_poly.type
_entity_poly.pdbx_seq_one_letter_code
_entity_poly.pdbx_strand_id
1 'polypeptide(L)'
;NSHKMGIFNNIKFELLILSLITVSIFITFGPDLFFYNYFNELNQNIDSVFLKDFFKDITRLGDSFWYFIISIIGFTIFYIIERFQIIKTKSKKKISNFFISSFFYILTVGIITQFAKHIIGRPRPNYTNFEEVFDFKFFTLESNYHSFPSGHSSTVFIVCFILVAAFPKLKYFFYFLASIDALSR
;
A
#
# COMPACT_ATOMS: atom_id res chain seq x y z
N ASN A 1 -27.53 -25.76 -10.01
CA ASN A 1 -26.34 -25.19 -10.71
C ASN A 1 -25.72 -23.98 -10.01
N SER A 2 -26.49 -23.16 -9.27
CA SER A 2 -25.96 -21.98 -8.55
C SER A 2 -25.01 -22.33 -7.40
N HIS A 3 -25.26 -23.42 -6.67
CA HIS A 3 -24.44 -23.85 -5.54
C HIS A 3 -23.03 -24.32 -5.97
N LYS A 4 -22.91 -24.98 -7.12
CA LYS A 4 -21.62 -25.39 -7.67
C LYS A 4 -20.78 -24.20 -8.16
N MET A 5 -21.43 -23.16 -8.71
CA MET A 5 -20.74 -21.96 -9.20
C MET A 5 -20.16 -21.12 -8.05
N GLY A 6 -20.81 -21.07 -6.88
CA GLY A 6 -20.29 -20.41 -5.68
C GLY A 6 -19.04 -21.10 -5.10
N ILE A 7 -19.03 -22.42 -5.06
CA ILE A 7 -17.88 -23.21 -4.55
C ILE A 7 -16.66 -23.04 -5.48
N PHE A 8 -16.85 -23.07 -6.79
CA PHE A 8 -15.76 -22.88 -7.76
C PHE A 8 -15.14 -21.48 -7.71
N ASN A 9 -15.94 -20.43 -7.44
CA ASN A 9 -15.44 -19.08 -7.29
C ASN A 9 -14.65 -18.91 -6.00
N ASN A 10 -15.06 -19.55 -4.90
CA ASN A 10 -14.32 -19.52 -3.64
C ASN A 10 -12.97 -20.23 -3.76
N ILE A 11 -12.94 -21.42 -4.39
CA ILE A 11 -11.68 -22.16 -4.62
C ILE A 11 -10.70 -21.36 -5.48
N LYS A 12 -11.18 -20.69 -6.53
CA LYS A 12 -10.31 -19.81 -7.36
C LYS A 12 -9.74 -18.65 -6.57
N PHE A 13 -10.54 -18.05 -5.68
CA PHE A 13 -10.10 -16.96 -4.82
C PHE A 13 -9.06 -17.42 -3.79
N GLU A 14 -9.29 -18.57 -3.15
CA GLU A 14 -8.34 -19.18 -2.21
C GLU A 14 -7.01 -19.54 -2.89
N LEU A 15 -7.06 -20.13 -4.09
CA LEU A 15 -5.87 -20.44 -4.89
C LEU A 15 -5.12 -19.17 -5.32
N LEU A 16 -5.84 -18.09 -5.65
CA LEU A 16 -5.21 -16.80 -5.96
C LEU A 16 -4.47 -16.24 -4.74
N ILE A 17 -5.09 -16.26 -3.57
CA ILE A 17 -4.45 -15.80 -2.32
C ILE A 17 -3.23 -16.66 -2.01
N LEU A 18 -3.35 -17.97 -2.09
CA LEU A 18 -2.24 -18.89 -1.85
C LEU A 18 -1.08 -18.64 -2.81
N SER A 19 -1.37 -18.45 -4.10
CA SER A 19 -0.35 -18.13 -5.10
C SER A 19 0.34 -16.79 -4.83
N LEU A 20 -0.41 -15.76 -4.43
CA LEU A 20 0.16 -14.45 -4.06
C LEU A 20 1.05 -14.55 -2.83
N ILE A 21 0.65 -15.32 -1.81
CA ILE A 21 1.47 -15.57 -0.61
C ILE A 21 2.75 -16.32 -1.01
N THR A 22 2.63 -17.36 -1.82
CA THR A 22 3.79 -18.16 -2.26
C THR A 22 4.77 -17.31 -3.07
N VAL A 23 4.27 -16.49 -4.00
CA VAL A 23 5.09 -15.57 -4.80
C VAL A 23 5.75 -14.52 -3.89
N SER A 24 5.03 -13.97 -2.91
CA SER A 24 5.59 -13.02 -1.96
C SER A 24 6.72 -13.62 -1.13
N ILE A 25 6.54 -14.85 -0.64
CA ILE A 25 7.58 -15.60 0.10
C ILE A 25 8.79 -15.83 -0.81
N PHE A 26 8.57 -16.32 -2.05
CA PHE A 26 9.66 -16.59 -3.00
C PHE A 26 10.45 -15.32 -3.34
N ILE A 27 9.77 -14.20 -3.59
CA ILE A 27 10.42 -12.90 -3.84
C ILE A 27 11.23 -12.45 -2.63
N THR A 28 10.73 -12.66 -1.42
CA THR A 28 11.39 -12.23 -0.18
C THR A 28 12.67 -13.05 0.12
N PHE A 29 12.70 -14.33 -0.22
CA PHE A 29 13.80 -15.23 0.10
C PHE A 29 14.81 -15.47 -1.03
N GLY A 30 14.47 -15.15 -2.26
CA GLY A 30 15.32 -15.46 -3.43
C GLY A 30 15.99 -14.24 -4.05
N PRO A 31 15.26 -13.44 -4.84
CA PRO A 31 15.85 -12.38 -5.66
C PRO A 31 16.08 -11.05 -4.92
N ASP A 32 15.67 -10.92 -3.67
CA ASP A 32 15.70 -9.67 -2.92
C ASP A 32 17.13 -9.07 -2.84
N LEU A 33 18.12 -9.89 -2.52
CA LEU A 33 19.51 -9.46 -2.46
C LEU A 33 20.04 -9.06 -3.85
N PHE A 34 19.65 -9.80 -4.88
CA PHE A 34 20.01 -9.49 -6.27
C PHE A 34 19.45 -8.12 -6.69
N PHE A 35 18.16 -7.87 -6.45
CA PHE A 35 17.53 -6.60 -6.77
C PHE A 35 18.11 -5.45 -5.94
N TYR A 36 18.36 -5.66 -4.66
CA TYR A 36 18.98 -4.65 -3.81
C TYR A 36 20.36 -4.25 -4.34
N ASN A 37 21.23 -5.20 -4.64
CA ASN A 37 22.57 -4.91 -5.18
C ASN A 37 22.47 -4.21 -6.54
N TYR A 38 21.61 -4.71 -7.43
CA TYR A 38 21.42 -4.11 -8.75
C TYR A 38 20.96 -2.66 -8.66
N PHE A 39 19.95 -2.36 -7.84
CA PHE A 39 19.47 -0.98 -7.66
C PHE A 39 20.46 -0.10 -6.90
N ASN A 40 21.23 -0.65 -5.98
CA ASN A 40 22.26 0.09 -5.27
C ASN A 40 23.41 0.49 -6.22
N GLU A 41 23.85 -0.42 -7.08
CA GLU A 41 24.83 -0.12 -8.12
C GLU A 41 24.30 0.92 -9.13
N LEU A 42 23.06 0.76 -9.57
CA LEU A 42 22.42 1.77 -10.42
C LEU A 42 22.37 3.14 -9.75
N ASN A 43 22.02 3.21 -8.48
CA ASN A 43 21.93 4.47 -7.74
C ASN A 43 23.28 5.14 -7.55
N GLN A 44 24.37 4.37 -7.45
CA GLN A 44 25.73 4.90 -7.40
C GLN A 44 26.22 5.41 -8.77
N ASN A 45 25.79 4.74 -9.85
CA ASN A 45 26.20 5.05 -11.22
C ASN A 45 25.32 6.10 -11.91
N ILE A 46 24.14 6.38 -11.38
CA ILE A 46 23.24 7.40 -11.94
C ILE A 46 23.60 8.78 -11.37
N ASP A 47 24.36 9.55 -12.11
CA ASP A 47 24.65 10.97 -11.82
C ASP A 47 23.44 11.89 -11.98
N SER A 48 22.27 11.38 -12.35
CA SER A 48 21.08 12.20 -12.54
C SER A 48 20.37 12.49 -11.22
N VAL A 49 20.63 13.66 -10.66
CA VAL A 49 19.89 14.27 -9.55
C VAL A 49 18.37 14.20 -9.82
N PHE A 50 17.98 14.36 -11.07
CA PHE A 50 16.58 14.30 -11.52
C PHE A 50 15.88 12.97 -11.18
N LEU A 51 16.50 11.82 -11.44
CA LEU A 51 15.88 10.52 -11.14
C LEU A 51 15.76 10.29 -9.64
N LYS A 52 16.76 10.68 -8.87
CA LYS A 52 16.72 10.59 -7.40
C LYS A 52 15.60 11.45 -6.81
N ASP A 53 15.44 12.67 -7.28
CA ASP A 53 14.38 13.58 -6.84
C ASP A 53 13.01 13.07 -7.28
N PHE A 54 12.89 12.56 -8.50
CA PHE A 54 11.65 11.97 -9.02
C PHE A 54 11.16 10.79 -8.16
N PHE A 55 12.02 9.82 -7.85
CA PHE A 55 11.65 8.69 -6.98
C PHE A 55 11.36 9.13 -5.55
N LYS A 56 12.09 10.12 -5.02
CA LYS A 56 11.83 10.71 -3.72
C LYS A 56 10.46 11.37 -3.65
N ASP A 57 10.04 12.08 -4.70
CA ASP A 57 8.74 12.72 -4.73
C ASP A 57 7.60 11.71 -4.92
N ILE A 58 7.78 10.67 -5.73
CA ILE A 58 6.83 9.55 -5.84
C ILE A 58 6.65 8.86 -4.49
N THR A 59 7.72 8.58 -3.78
CA THR A 59 7.65 7.95 -2.46
C THR A 59 6.82 8.74 -1.44
N ARG A 60 6.70 10.06 -1.59
CA ARG A 60 5.81 10.89 -0.73
C ARG A 60 4.33 10.56 -0.92
N LEU A 61 3.94 9.98 -2.06
CA LEU A 61 2.56 9.50 -2.26
C LEU A 61 2.20 8.36 -1.29
N GLY A 62 3.19 7.66 -0.75
CA GLY A 62 3.00 6.63 0.26
C GLY A 62 2.78 7.15 1.68
N ASP A 63 2.88 8.45 1.91
CA ASP A 63 2.64 9.03 3.23
C ASP A 63 1.15 9.06 3.56
N SER A 64 0.73 8.18 4.48
CA SER A 64 -0.66 8.03 4.89
C SER A 64 -1.25 9.26 5.59
N PHE A 65 -0.42 10.12 6.17
CA PHE A 65 -0.85 11.29 6.94
C PHE A 65 -1.75 12.23 6.11
N TRP A 66 -1.35 12.52 4.88
CA TRP A 66 -2.13 13.40 3.99
C TRP A 66 -3.50 12.82 3.64
N TYR A 67 -3.58 11.51 3.43
CA TYR A 67 -4.84 10.84 3.11
C TYR A 67 -5.80 10.81 4.29
N PHE A 68 -5.31 10.70 5.53
CA PHE A 68 -6.13 10.85 6.72
C PHE A 68 -6.69 12.26 6.83
N ILE A 69 -5.87 13.29 6.65
CA ILE A 69 -6.32 14.69 6.66
C ILE A 69 -7.38 14.92 5.59
N ILE A 70 -7.13 14.53 4.35
CA ILE A 70 -8.08 14.69 3.23
C ILE A 70 -9.40 13.97 3.54
N SER A 71 -9.33 12.77 4.09
CA SER A 71 -10.53 11.99 4.42
C SER A 71 -11.36 12.65 5.53
N ILE A 72 -10.73 13.15 6.58
CA ILE A 72 -11.41 13.83 7.69
C ILE A 72 -12.01 15.16 7.22
N ILE A 73 -11.25 15.99 6.52
CA ILE A 73 -11.72 17.28 6.00
C ILE A 73 -12.86 17.05 5.00
N GLY A 74 -12.70 16.14 4.07
CA GLY A 74 -13.73 15.80 3.09
C GLY A 74 -15.02 15.31 3.76
N PHE A 75 -14.93 14.40 4.72
CA PHE A 75 -16.07 13.96 5.51
C PHE A 75 -16.75 15.13 6.23
N THR A 76 -15.99 15.96 6.94
CA THR A 76 -16.53 17.09 7.72
C THR A 76 -17.26 18.09 6.82
N ILE A 77 -16.66 18.49 5.70
CA ILE A 77 -17.26 19.43 4.74
C ILE A 77 -18.59 18.86 4.21
N PHE A 78 -18.58 17.64 3.70
CA PHE A 78 -19.79 17.06 3.09
C PHE A 78 -20.85 16.70 4.14
N TYR A 79 -20.47 16.36 5.37
CA TYR A 79 -21.38 16.20 6.49
C TYR A 79 -22.09 17.51 6.85
N ILE A 80 -21.34 18.62 6.91
CA ILE A 80 -21.90 19.96 7.16
C ILE A 80 -22.87 20.36 6.03
N ILE A 81 -22.47 20.20 4.78
CA ILE A 81 -23.32 20.45 3.60
C ILE A 81 -24.61 19.64 3.65
N GLU A 82 -24.54 18.39 4.09
CA GLU A 82 -25.71 17.52 4.27
C GLU A 82 -26.58 18.00 5.42
N ARG A 83 -25.97 18.28 6.58
CA ARG A 83 -26.69 18.66 7.81
C ARG A 83 -27.44 19.98 7.67
N PHE A 84 -26.83 20.97 7.04
CA PHE A 84 -27.43 22.30 6.85
C PHE A 84 -28.17 22.46 5.51
N GLN A 85 -28.32 21.40 4.73
CA GLN A 85 -29.01 21.38 3.43
C GLN A 85 -28.56 22.50 2.47
N ILE A 86 -27.29 22.93 2.56
CA ILE A 86 -26.70 24.03 1.79
C ILE A 86 -26.84 23.80 0.28
N ILE A 87 -26.72 22.54 -0.17
CA ILE A 87 -26.85 22.14 -1.58
C ILE A 87 -27.89 21.04 -1.70
N LYS A 88 -28.88 21.18 -2.58
CA LYS A 88 -29.95 20.18 -2.82
C LYS A 88 -29.51 19.10 -3.79
N THR A 89 -28.46 18.33 -3.47
CA THR A 89 -27.96 17.24 -4.34
C THR A 89 -28.16 15.88 -3.68
N LYS A 90 -28.75 14.92 -4.39
CA LYS A 90 -28.95 13.53 -3.90
C LYS A 90 -27.63 12.78 -3.60
N SER A 91 -26.52 13.25 -4.12
CA SER A 91 -25.20 12.58 -4.01
C SER A 91 -24.40 12.92 -2.75
N LYS A 92 -24.81 13.89 -1.91
CA LYS A 92 -24.04 14.36 -0.73
C LYS A 92 -23.67 13.24 0.23
N LYS A 93 -24.68 12.44 0.61
CA LYS A 93 -24.52 11.31 1.52
C LYS A 93 -23.55 10.26 0.95
N LYS A 94 -23.57 10.04 -0.37
CA LYS A 94 -22.61 9.16 -1.03
C LYS A 94 -21.17 9.67 -0.89
N ILE A 95 -20.98 10.98 -1.05
CA ILE A 95 -19.64 11.61 -0.98
C ILE A 95 -19.14 11.60 0.47
N SER A 96 -19.99 11.98 1.44
CA SER A 96 -19.65 11.90 2.86
C SER A 96 -19.26 10.47 3.26
N ASN A 97 -20.06 9.47 2.87
CA ASN A 97 -19.78 8.07 3.14
C ASN A 97 -18.49 7.59 2.43
N PHE A 98 -18.18 8.11 1.25
CA PHE A 98 -16.93 7.79 0.56
C PHE A 98 -15.72 8.22 1.39
N PHE A 99 -15.67 9.45 1.89
CA PHE A 99 -14.56 9.94 2.69
C PHE A 99 -14.40 9.19 4.02
N ILE A 100 -15.50 8.95 4.73
CA ILE A 100 -15.41 8.19 5.99
C ILE A 100 -14.99 6.73 5.77
N SER A 101 -15.49 6.09 4.71
CA SER A 101 -15.06 4.74 4.35
C SER A 101 -13.59 4.71 3.95
N SER A 102 -13.12 5.71 3.20
CA SER A 102 -11.70 5.84 2.84
C SER A 102 -10.79 5.93 4.07
N PHE A 103 -11.20 6.73 5.06
CA PHE A 103 -10.49 6.81 6.34
C PHE A 103 -10.33 5.44 6.99
N PHE A 104 -11.43 4.69 7.12
CA PHE A 104 -11.40 3.36 7.75
C PHE A 104 -10.62 2.33 6.93
N TYR A 105 -10.67 2.36 5.60
CA TYR A 105 -9.87 1.46 4.77
C TYR A 105 -8.37 1.72 4.94
N ILE A 106 -7.93 2.98 4.92
CA ILE A 106 -6.53 3.35 5.12
C ILE A 106 -6.08 2.95 6.54
N LEU A 107 -6.91 3.23 7.55
CA LEU A 107 -6.63 2.87 8.94
C LEU A 107 -6.46 1.35 9.11
N THR A 108 -7.39 0.56 8.56
CA THR A 108 -7.38 -0.90 8.65
C THR A 108 -6.11 -1.48 7.99
N VAL A 109 -5.77 -1.02 6.78
CA VAL A 109 -4.55 -1.47 6.10
C VAL A 109 -3.31 -1.05 6.87
N GLY A 110 -3.28 0.16 7.44
CA GLY A 110 -2.19 0.63 8.29
C GLY A 110 -1.98 -0.27 9.53
N ILE A 111 -3.06 -0.61 10.24
CA ILE A 111 -3.01 -1.50 11.40
C ILE A 111 -2.51 -2.89 11.00
N ILE A 112 -3.07 -3.49 9.95
CA ILE A 112 -2.64 -4.81 9.46
C ILE A 112 -1.17 -4.80 9.06
N THR A 113 -0.71 -3.75 8.37
CA THR A 113 0.69 -3.61 7.96
C THR A 113 1.62 -3.49 9.15
N GLN A 114 1.25 -2.70 10.16
CA GLN A 114 2.05 -2.57 11.38
C GLN A 114 2.10 -3.89 12.16
N PHE A 115 0.98 -4.57 12.29
CA PHE A 115 0.92 -5.86 12.94
C PHE A 115 1.80 -6.90 12.23
N ALA A 116 1.74 -6.94 10.88
CA ALA A 116 2.58 -7.83 10.08
C ALA A 116 4.08 -7.53 10.25
N LYS A 117 4.49 -6.25 10.33
CA LYS A 117 5.88 -5.86 10.61
C LYS A 117 6.40 -6.42 11.92
N HIS A 118 5.61 -6.31 13.00
CA HIS A 118 5.99 -6.82 14.31
C HIS A 118 6.10 -8.35 14.32
N ILE A 119 5.21 -9.05 13.60
CA ILE A 119 5.26 -10.51 13.53
C ILE A 119 6.46 -10.97 12.70
N ILE A 120 6.68 -10.39 11.51
CA ILE A 120 7.70 -10.85 10.54
C ILE A 120 9.10 -10.47 11.02
N GLY A 121 9.28 -9.24 11.53
CA GLY A 121 10.56 -8.79 12.05
C GLY A 121 11.71 -8.86 11.04
N ARG A 122 11.50 -8.39 9.82
CA ARG A 122 12.54 -8.37 8.79
C ARG A 122 13.51 -7.20 9.02
N PRO A 123 14.84 -7.43 9.06
CA PRO A 123 15.81 -6.36 9.23
C PRO A 123 15.79 -5.37 8.04
N ARG A 124 16.18 -4.12 8.31
CA ARG A 124 16.37 -3.11 7.27
C ARG A 124 17.74 -3.30 6.62
N PRO A 125 17.86 -3.18 5.28
CA PRO A 125 19.15 -3.34 4.59
C PRO A 125 20.28 -2.43 5.09
N ASN A 126 19.93 -1.24 5.61
CA ASN A 126 20.89 -0.30 6.16
C ASN A 126 21.36 -0.63 7.59
N TYR A 127 20.75 -1.61 8.23
CA TYR A 127 21.03 -1.97 9.62
C TYR A 127 21.92 -3.20 9.76
N THR A 128 21.84 -4.11 8.79
CA THR A 128 22.57 -5.39 8.82
C THR A 128 23.58 -5.45 7.68
N ASN A 129 24.69 -6.14 7.91
CA ASN A 129 25.56 -6.57 6.83
C ASN A 129 24.80 -7.55 5.94
N PHE A 130 25.14 -7.62 4.64
CA PHE A 130 24.39 -8.41 3.64
C PHE A 130 24.23 -9.90 3.98
N GLU A 131 25.12 -10.44 4.82
CA GLU A 131 25.04 -11.83 5.29
C GLU A 131 23.90 -12.06 6.30
N GLU A 132 23.41 -11.00 6.95
CA GLU A 132 22.39 -11.05 7.98
C GLU A 132 20.99 -10.60 7.51
N VAL A 133 20.80 -10.36 6.20
CA VAL A 133 19.51 -9.91 5.64
C VAL A 133 18.38 -10.91 5.90
N PHE A 134 18.72 -12.18 6.16
CA PHE A 134 17.79 -13.25 6.50
C PHE A 134 17.62 -13.47 8.01
N ASP A 135 18.25 -12.64 8.86
CA ASP A 135 18.08 -12.72 10.31
C ASP A 135 16.75 -12.09 10.74
N PHE A 136 15.67 -12.85 10.56
CA PHE A 136 14.33 -12.43 10.96
C PHE A 136 14.16 -12.52 12.47
N LYS A 137 13.82 -11.40 13.08
CA LYS A 137 13.50 -11.34 14.52
C LYS A 137 11.99 -11.30 14.72
N PHE A 138 11.37 -12.46 14.73
CA PHE A 138 9.92 -12.58 14.89
C PHE A 138 9.44 -11.93 16.21
N PHE A 139 8.25 -11.31 16.16
CA PHE A 139 7.62 -10.64 17.31
C PHE A 139 8.45 -9.53 17.95
N THR A 140 9.21 -8.79 17.14
CA THR A 140 10.06 -7.69 17.62
C THR A 140 9.34 -6.35 17.65
N LEU A 141 9.68 -5.50 18.64
CA LEU A 141 9.27 -4.09 18.71
C LEU A 141 10.35 -3.14 18.16
N GLU A 142 11.51 -3.67 17.78
CA GLU A 142 12.63 -2.88 17.29
C GLU A 142 12.37 -2.37 15.87
N SER A 143 12.36 -1.04 15.68
CA SER A 143 12.05 -0.40 14.39
C SER A 143 13.01 -0.79 13.26
N ASN A 144 14.24 -1.21 13.61
CA ASN A 144 15.25 -1.66 12.65
C ASN A 144 14.86 -2.98 11.95
N TYR A 145 13.95 -3.76 12.55
CA TYR A 145 13.42 -5.01 12.00
C TYR A 145 12.04 -4.84 11.33
N HIS A 146 11.58 -3.61 11.12
CA HIS A 146 10.27 -3.34 10.51
C HIS A 146 10.39 -2.94 9.03
N SER A 147 11.18 -3.69 8.23
CA SER A 147 11.33 -3.38 6.80
C SER A 147 10.20 -3.92 5.94
N PHE A 148 9.56 -5.04 6.32
CA PHE A 148 8.52 -5.71 5.54
C PHE A 148 7.28 -6.01 6.39
N PRO A 149 6.07 -5.83 5.83
CA PRO A 149 5.73 -5.22 4.55
C PRO A 149 5.92 -3.70 4.54
N SER A 150 6.07 -3.09 3.35
CA SER A 150 6.24 -1.65 3.20
C SER A 150 4.95 -0.90 3.54
N GLY A 151 5.00 0.03 4.52
CA GLY A 151 3.86 0.86 4.89
C GLY A 151 3.45 1.84 3.80
N HIS A 152 4.43 2.43 3.10
CA HIS A 152 4.16 3.36 2.00
C HIS A 152 3.46 2.64 0.84
N SER A 153 4.02 1.53 0.37
CA SER A 153 3.41 0.76 -0.71
C SER A 153 1.99 0.30 -0.34
N SER A 154 1.78 -0.21 0.89
CA SER A 154 0.44 -0.58 1.36
C SER A 154 -0.54 0.59 1.31
N THR A 155 -0.09 1.80 1.70
CA THR A 155 -0.90 3.02 1.65
C THR A 155 -1.25 3.40 0.21
N VAL A 156 -0.28 3.43 -0.70
CA VAL A 156 -0.53 3.79 -2.10
C VAL A 156 -1.49 2.80 -2.76
N PHE A 157 -1.30 1.51 -2.55
CA PHE A 157 -2.19 0.50 -3.11
C PHE A 157 -3.63 0.67 -2.62
N ILE A 158 -3.87 0.84 -1.30
CA ILE A 158 -5.25 1.02 -0.81
C ILE A 158 -5.88 2.33 -1.34
N VAL A 159 -5.10 3.41 -1.41
CA VAL A 159 -5.59 4.69 -1.98
C VAL A 159 -5.92 4.52 -3.46
N CYS A 160 -5.07 3.85 -4.24
CA CYS A 160 -5.34 3.57 -5.64
C CYS A 160 -6.60 2.70 -5.81
N PHE A 161 -6.83 1.68 -4.97
CA PHE A 161 -8.08 0.91 -4.98
C PHE A 161 -9.32 1.76 -4.69
N ILE A 162 -9.23 2.66 -3.71
CA ILE A 162 -10.31 3.61 -3.41
C ILE A 162 -10.59 4.52 -4.61
N LEU A 163 -9.55 5.02 -5.26
CA LEU A 163 -9.68 5.88 -6.46
C LEU A 163 -10.23 5.10 -7.66
N VAL A 164 -9.85 3.84 -7.84
CA VAL A 164 -10.43 2.97 -8.88
C VAL A 164 -11.92 2.74 -8.64
N ALA A 165 -12.35 2.57 -7.39
CA ALA A 165 -13.77 2.44 -7.05
C ALA A 165 -14.56 3.73 -7.37
N ALA A 166 -13.94 4.90 -7.19
CA ALA A 166 -14.53 6.20 -7.53
C ALA A 166 -14.48 6.50 -9.04
N PHE A 167 -13.38 6.13 -9.70
CA PHE A 167 -13.08 6.45 -11.11
C PHE A 167 -12.66 5.20 -11.90
N PRO A 168 -13.58 4.25 -12.18
CA PRO A 168 -13.23 2.97 -12.82
C PRO A 168 -12.54 3.09 -14.19
N LYS A 169 -12.79 4.19 -14.90
CA LYS A 169 -12.19 4.45 -16.23
C LYS A 169 -10.67 4.67 -16.16
N LEU A 170 -10.16 5.11 -15.01
CA LEU A 170 -8.74 5.41 -14.78
C LEU A 170 -7.99 4.27 -14.07
N LYS A 171 -8.57 3.07 -13.97
CA LYS A 171 -8.02 1.96 -13.20
C LYS A 171 -6.57 1.61 -13.57
N TYR A 172 -6.23 1.56 -14.85
CA TYR A 172 -4.86 1.23 -15.29
C TYR A 172 -3.85 2.30 -14.92
N PHE A 173 -4.25 3.57 -14.95
CA PHE A 173 -3.42 4.68 -14.51
C PHE A 173 -3.11 4.58 -13.00
N PHE A 174 -4.12 4.32 -12.17
CA PHE A 174 -3.90 4.17 -10.72
C PHE A 174 -3.06 2.94 -10.37
N TYR A 175 -3.25 1.81 -11.05
CA TYR A 175 -2.40 0.63 -10.85
C TYR A 175 -0.96 0.89 -11.29
N PHE A 176 -0.75 1.61 -12.37
CA PHE A 176 0.57 2.02 -12.81
C PHE A 176 1.28 2.90 -11.77
N LEU A 177 0.58 3.91 -11.22
CA LEU A 177 1.12 4.75 -10.15
C LEU A 177 1.50 3.93 -8.91
N ALA A 178 0.64 3.01 -8.47
CA ALA A 178 0.91 2.15 -7.33
C ALA A 178 2.15 1.27 -7.57
N SER A 179 2.32 0.77 -8.79
CA SER A 179 3.47 -0.06 -9.16
C SER A 179 4.78 0.74 -9.16
N ILE A 180 4.77 1.97 -9.66
CA ILE A 180 5.97 2.84 -9.63
C ILE A 180 6.36 3.18 -8.19
N ASP A 181 5.40 3.52 -7.32
CA ASP A 181 5.69 3.77 -5.91
C ASP A 181 6.29 2.53 -5.23
N ALA A 182 5.74 1.35 -5.49
CA ALA A 182 6.29 0.10 -4.97
C ALA A 182 7.74 -0.15 -5.42
N LEU A 183 8.07 0.19 -6.67
CA LEU A 183 9.43 0.07 -7.22
C LEU A 183 10.39 1.12 -6.66
N SER A 184 9.89 2.24 -6.15
CA SER A 184 10.71 3.31 -5.56
C SER A 184 11.22 2.96 -4.15
N ARG A 185 10.80 1.79 -3.63
CA ARG A 185 11.05 1.33 -2.26
C ARG A 185 11.84 0.06 -2.20
#